data_dcecd2d5c2b9e4950a4af6d17d3c2d84
#
_entry.id   dcecd2d5c2b9e4950a4af6d17d3c2d84
#
_cell.length_a   1.000
_cell.length_b   1.000
_cell.length_c   1.000
_cell.angle_alpha   90.00
_cell.angle_beta   90.00
_cell.angle_gamma   90.00
#
_symmetry.space_group_name_H-M   'P 1'
#
loop_
_entity.id
_entity.type
_entity.pdbx_description
1 polymer ?
#
loop_
_entity_poly.entity_id
_entity_poly.type
_entity_poly.pdbx_seq_one_letter_code
_entity_poly.pdbx_strand_id
1 'polypeptide(L)'
;NGKPSETPTHHPHLNTSSFEEELILYTTTMFTSRRSFFAMCGAIVFPGVSLGEIIRTPWQGEGPFYPDRIPEDTDNDLVKNGHSTIEAGGKILNLMGSLINSDSKPIKGMTVEIWQTDMNGVYRHMGSFGSKMRDDQFQGFGRSITDKNGHFSFRTIIPVEYPGRTPHIHLKLLNESENVLTTQLYIQGHPLNKKDFLFKQMTKAEQNINSMKLIKNNSTEYETSTILVV
;
A
#
# COMPACT_ATOMS: atom_id res chain seq x y z
N ASN A 1 -2.61 -33.40 70.12
CA ASN A 1 -1.78 -32.52 69.32
C ASN A 1 -2.10 -32.72 67.85
N GLY A 2 -3.13 -32.17 67.36
CA GLY A 2 -3.51 -32.21 65.94
C GLY A 2 -3.93 -30.84 65.52
N LYS A 3 -3.22 -30.26 64.52
CA LYS A 3 -3.63 -29.10 63.83
C LYS A 3 -4.67 -29.44 62.73
N PRO A 4 -5.70 -28.65 62.55
CA PRO A 4 -6.62 -28.84 61.42
C PRO A 4 -6.01 -28.23 60.10
N SER A 5 -6.20 -28.96 59.01
CA SER A 5 -5.82 -28.61 57.66
C SER A 5 -6.82 -27.62 57.07
N GLU A 6 -6.32 -26.49 56.62
CA GLU A 6 -7.09 -25.52 55.79
C GLU A 6 -7.07 -25.96 54.31
N THR A 7 -8.26 -26.06 53.74
CA THR A 7 -8.49 -26.27 52.31
C THR A 7 -8.48 -24.92 51.58
N PRO A 8 -7.74 -24.75 50.48
CA PRO A 8 -7.81 -23.55 49.69
C PRO A 8 -9.02 -23.60 48.74
N THR A 9 -9.83 -22.57 48.80
CA THR A 9 -10.90 -22.31 47.85
C THR A 9 -10.33 -21.84 46.49
N HIS A 10 -10.55 -22.65 45.50
CA HIS A 10 -10.22 -22.33 44.11
C HIS A 10 -11.29 -21.38 43.52
N HIS A 11 -10.92 -20.13 43.24
CA HIS A 11 -11.68 -19.27 42.32
C HIS A 11 -11.22 -19.53 40.89
N PRO A 12 -12.12 -19.77 39.94
CA PRO A 12 -11.71 -19.89 38.54
C PRO A 12 -11.39 -18.51 37.96
N HIS A 13 -10.12 -18.29 37.64
CA HIS A 13 -9.70 -17.19 36.78
C HIS A 13 -10.18 -17.49 35.36
N LEU A 14 -11.07 -16.66 34.85
CA LEU A 14 -11.45 -16.63 33.44
C LEU A 14 -10.23 -16.20 32.63
N ASN A 15 -9.72 -17.13 31.82
CA ASN A 15 -8.57 -16.94 30.97
C ASN A 15 -9.03 -16.21 29.71
N THR A 16 -8.73 -14.90 29.60
CA THR A 16 -9.06 -14.07 28.46
C THR A 16 -8.14 -14.28 27.25
N SER A 17 -7.15 -15.17 27.36
CA SER A 17 -6.18 -15.43 26.28
C SER A 17 -6.69 -16.33 25.15
N SER A 18 -7.79 -17.07 25.36
CA SER A 18 -8.32 -17.99 24.34
C SER A 18 -9.08 -17.31 23.21
N PHE A 19 -9.60 -16.10 23.43
CA PHE A 19 -10.35 -15.36 22.39
C PHE A 19 -9.44 -14.66 21.38
N GLU A 20 -8.26 -14.23 21.78
CA GLU A 20 -7.31 -13.60 20.87
C GLU A 20 -6.55 -14.61 19.98
N GLU A 21 -6.28 -15.80 20.50
CA GLU A 21 -5.64 -16.88 19.72
C GLU A 21 -6.57 -17.46 18.64
N GLU A 22 -7.88 -17.58 18.90
CA GLU A 22 -8.85 -18.04 17.89
C GLU A 22 -9.01 -17.02 16.75
N LEU A 23 -8.92 -15.72 17.02
CA LEU A 23 -9.02 -14.69 16.00
C LEU A 23 -7.79 -14.66 15.08
N ILE A 24 -6.61 -15.00 15.60
CA ILE A 24 -5.36 -15.10 14.84
C ILE A 24 -5.34 -16.37 13.98
N LEU A 25 -5.92 -17.47 14.43
CA LEU A 25 -5.98 -18.71 13.66
C LEU A 25 -6.92 -18.62 12.43
N TYR A 26 -8.00 -17.83 12.51
CA TYR A 26 -8.93 -17.65 11.39
C TYR A 26 -8.33 -16.81 10.25
N THR A 27 -7.35 -15.95 10.53
CA THR A 27 -6.68 -15.13 9.51
C THR A 27 -5.55 -15.85 8.79
N THR A 28 -4.99 -16.92 9.37
CA THR A 28 -3.77 -17.57 8.85
C THR A 28 -4.05 -18.70 7.85
N THR A 29 -5.27 -19.24 7.78
CA THR A 29 -5.59 -20.41 6.94
C THR A 29 -6.18 -20.10 5.57
N MET A 30 -6.38 -18.82 5.19
CA MET A 30 -7.05 -18.44 3.93
C MET A 30 -6.14 -17.97 2.79
N PHE A 31 -4.82 -17.98 2.95
CA PHE A 31 -3.90 -17.40 1.96
C PHE A 31 -3.04 -18.44 1.23
N THR A 32 -3.65 -19.31 0.42
CA THR A 32 -2.86 -20.24 -0.42
C THR A 32 -3.08 -20.11 -1.93
N SER A 33 -3.79 -19.09 -2.42
CA SER A 33 -3.95 -18.89 -3.87
C SER A 33 -4.18 -17.44 -4.25
N ARG A 34 -3.42 -16.94 -5.24
CA ARG A 34 -3.62 -15.62 -5.88
C ARG A 34 -5.07 -15.35 -6.32
N ARG A 35 -5.87 -16.41 -6.56
CA ARG A 35 -7.28 -16.31 -6.94
C ARG A 35 -8.24 -16.08 -5.78
N SER A 36 -7.84 -16.42 -4.53
CA SER A 36 -8.72 -16.32 -3.37
C SER A 36 -8.73 -14.94 -2.74
N PHE A 37 -7.71 -14.10 -3.00
CA PHE A 37 -7.61 -12.77 -2.42
C PHE A 37 -8.68 -11.79 -2.95
N PHE A 38 -9.04 -11.90 -4.24
CA PHE A 38 -10.09 -11.05 -4.83
C PHE A 38 -11.51 -11.39 -4.36
N ALA A 39 -11.74 -12.61 -3.86
CA ALA A 39 -13.05 -13.00 -3.35
C ALA A 39 -13.35 -12.41 -1.95
N MET A 40 -12.32 -12.02 -1.20
CA MET A 40 -12.47 -11.55 0.17
C MET A 40 -12.69 -10.03 0.29
N CYS A 41 -12.36 -9.25 -0.74
CA CYS A 41 -12.70 -7.81 -0.78
C CYS A 41 -14.20 -7.53 -1.03
N GLY A 42 -15.00 -8.54 -1.32
CA GLY A 42 -16.41 -8.39 -1.68
C GLY A 42 -17.40 -8.35 -0.51
N ALA A 43 -16.99 -8.54 0.73
CA ALA A 43 -17.92 -8.61 1.86
C ALA A 43 -17.28 -8.25 3.21
N ILE A 44 -16.62 -7.10 3.32
CA ILE A 44 -16.43 -6.51 4.64
C ILE A 44 -17.65 -5.62 4.88
N VAL A 45 -18.76 -6.23 5.22
CA VAL A 45 -19.85 -5.55 5.91
C VAL A 45 -19.38 -5.35 7.34
N PHE A 46 -18.91 -4.16 7.67
CA PHE A 46 -18.66 -3.76 9.05
C PHE A 46 -20.00 -3.56 9.75
N PRO A 47 -20.40 -4.43 10.70
CA PRO A 47 -21.57 -4.15 11.52
C PRO A 47 -21.19 -3.04 12.51
N GLY A 48 -21.76 -1.88 12.38
CA GLY A 48 -21.74 -0.85 13.41
C GLY A 48 -20.83 0.34 13.20
N VAL A 49 -20.33 0.59 11.98
CA VAL A 49 -19.71 1.89 11.69
C VAL A 49 -20.82 2.90 11.47
N SER A 50 -21.01 3.82 12.44
CA SER A 50 -21.61 5.12 12.17
C SER A 50 -21.12 5.57 10.80
N LEU A 51 -22.02 6.03 9.92
CA LEU A 51 -21.67 6.64 8.62
C LEU A 51 -20.78 7.85 8.90
N GLY A 52 -19.51 7.59 9.25
CA GLY A 52 -18.47 8.59 9.28
C GLY A 52 -18.32 9.10 7.86
N GLU A 53 -18.25 10.40 7.73
CA GLU A 53 -17.98 11.07 6.45
C GLU A 53 -16.81 10.36 5.75
N ILE A 54 -17.06 9.84 4.52
CA ILE A 54 -16.01 9.18 3.74
C ILE A 54 -15.00 10.25 3.37
N ILE A 55 -13.79 10.09 3.89
CA ILE A 55 -12.71 11.05 3.67
C ILE A 55 -12.14 10.79 2.28
N ARG A 56 -12.17 11.81 1.42
CA ARG A 56 -11.55 11.76 0.10
C ARG A 56 -10.05 11.61 0.22
N THR A 57 -9.44 10.90 -0.71
CA THR A 57 -7.99 10.82 -0.83
C THR A 57 -7.43 12.23 -1.06
N PRO A 58 -6.51 12.72 -0.20
CA PRO A 58 -5.99 14.07 -0.32
C PRO A 58 -5.15 14.22 -1.59
N TRP A 59 -5.35 15.35 -2.27
CA TRP A 59 -4.50 15.74 -3.38
C TRP A 59 -3.13 16.17 -2.89
N GLN A 60 -2.08 15.76 -3.62
CA GLN A 60 -0.72 16.21 -3.40
C GLN A 60 -0.05 16.53 -4.75
N GLY A 61 0.92 17.44 -4.73
CA GLY A 61 1.63 17.80 -5.96
C GLY A 61 2.36 16.63 -6.61
N GLU A 62 2.38 16.62 -7.94
CA GLU A 62 3.09 15.63 -8.76
C GLU A 62 4.59 15.57 -8.45
N GLY A 63 5.16 16.73 -8.06
CA GLY A 63 6.59 16.84 -7.84
C GLY A 63 7.38 16.96 -9.15
N PRO A 64 8.70 17.12 -9.05
CA PRO A 64 9.55 17.39 -10.22
C PRO A 64 10.01 16.13 -10.97
N PHE A 65 9.63 14.93 -10.52
CA PHE A 65 10.18 13.66 -11.02
C PHE A 65 9.14 12.75 -11.68
N TYR A 66 7.98 13.29 -12.07
CA TYR A 66 7.14 12.58 -13.04
C TYR A 66 7.98 12.37 -14.32
N PRO A 67 7.98 11.18 -14.94
CA PRO A 67 8.88 10.87 -16.04
C PRO A 67 8.80 11.92 -17.15
N ASP A 68 9.93 12.54 -17.49
CA ASP A 68 10.09 13.46 -18.63
C ASP A 68 9.91 12.76 -19.98
N ARG A 69 10.13 11.45 -19.99
CA ARG A 69 9.79 10.54 -21.08
C ARG A 69 9.16 9.29 -20.48
N ILE A 70 7.89 9.05 -20.80
CA ILE A 70 7.21 7.80 -20.43
C ILE A 70 7.97 6.63 -21.04
N PRO A 71 8.35 5.58 -20.26
CA PRO A 71 9.05 4.41 -20.79
C PRO A 71 8.19 3.67 -21.82
N GLU A 72 8.82 2.89 -22.69
CA GLU A 72 8.11 2.04 -23.66
C GLU A 72 7.28 0.98 -22.97
N ASP A 73 7.85 0.36 -21.92
CA ASP A 73 7.14 -0.53 -21.03
C ASP A 73 6.44 0.29 -19.95
N THR A 74 5.14 0.16 -19.89
CA THR A 74 4.28 0.86 -18.92
C THR A 74 3.34 -0.08 -18.21
N ASP A 75 3.61 -1.38 -18.23
CA ASP A 75 2.75 -2.34 -17.56
C ASP A 75 2.80 -2.17 -16.02
N ASN A 76 2.12 -3.02 -15.32
CA ASN A 76 2.00 -2.93 -13.85
C ASN A 76 3.05 -3.77 -13.09
N ASP A 77 4.05 -4.36 -13.79
CA ASP A 77 5.19 -5.05 -13.17
C ASP A 77 6.47 -4.19 -13.29
N LEU A 78 6.67 -3.27 -12.35
CA LEU A 78 7.83 -2.37 -12.37
C LEU A 78 9.16 -3.07 -12.00
N VAL A 79 9.10 -4.31 -11.54
CA VAL A 79 10.29 -5.09 -11.15
C VAL A 79 11.01 -5.68 -12.36
N LYS A 80 10.31 -5.79 -13.50
CA LYS A 80 10.87 -6.22 -14.78
C LYS A 80 10.74 -5.12 -15.80
N ASN A 81 11.80 -4.83 -16.52
CA ASN A 81 11.81 -3.82 -17.57
C ASN A 81 11.79 -4.52 -18.93
N GLY A 82 10.64 -4.47 -19.62
CA GLY A 82 10.43 -5.12 -20.90
C GLY A 82 10.61 -6.64 -20.85
N HIS A 83 11.40 -7.17 -21.78
CA HIS A 83 11.68 -8.61 -21.87
C HIS A 83 12.86 -9.07 -20.99
N SER A 84 13.33 -8.25 -20.05
CA SER A 84 14.44 -8.63 -19.18
C SER A 84 14.10 -9.87 -18.36
N THR A 85 15.05 -10.80 -18.27
CA THR A 85 14.99 -11.95 -17.36
C THR A 85 15.58 -11.64 -15.98
N ILE A 86 16.18 -10.45 -15.84
CA ILE A 86 16.78 -9.96 -14.59
C ILE A 86 15.75 -9.05 -13.92
N GLU A 87 15.46 -9.30 -12.67
CA GLU A 87 14.61 -8.45 -11.87
C GLU A 87 15.39 -7.28 -11.27
N ALA A 88 14.69 -6.17 -11.05
CA ALA A 88 15.23 -5.02 -10.34
C ALA A 88 15.67 -5.37 -8.92
N GLY A 89 16.64 -4.63 -8.42
CA GLY A 89 17.04 -4.71 -7.02
C GLY A 89 15.97 -4.16 -6.07
N GLY A 90 16.07 -4.55 -4.80
CA GLY A 90 15.15 -4.08 -3.75
C GLY A 90 14.24 -5.17 -3.21
N LYS A 91 13.37 -4.80 -2.26
CA LYS A 91 12.38 -5.72 -1.67
C LYS A 91 11.07 -5.59 -2.44
N ILE A 92 10.61 -6.68 -3.01
CA ILE A 92 9.38 -6.69 -3.83
C ILE A 92 8.16 -6.35 -2.98
N LEU A 93 7.31 -5.50 -3.52
CA LEU A 93 6.04 -5.06 -2.96
C LEU A 93 4.91 -5.29 -3.98
N ASN A 94 3.94 -6.11 -3.60
CA ASN A 94 2.68 -6.25 -4.31
C ASN A 94 1.68 -5.22 -3.75
N LEU A 95 1.44 -4.15 -4.50
CA LEU A 95 0.49 -3.10 -4.16
C LEU A 95 -0.85 -3.41 -4.81
N MET A 96 -1.88 -3.58 -4.02
CA MET A 96 -3.26 -3.71 -4.47
C MET A 96 -4.06 -2.48 -4.07
N GLY A 97 -4.99 -2.07 -4.91
CA GLY A 97 -5.83 -0.93 -4.62
C GLY A 97 -7.26 -1.08 -5.09
N SER A 98 -8.14 -0.30 -4.48
CA SER A 98 -9.53 -0.14 -4.89
C SER A 98 -9.83 1.33 -5.05
N LEU A 99 -10.50 1.70 -6.15
CA LEU A 99 -10.96 3.05 -6.42
C LEU A 99 -12.47 3.09 -6.26
N ILE A 100 -12.96 3.98 -5.40
CA ILE A 100 -14.38 4.19 -5.15
C ILE A 100 -14.71 5.69 -5.21
N ASN A 101 -15.99 6.00 -5.46
CA ASN A 101 -16.49 7.35 -5.30
C ASN A 101 -16.93 7.62 -3.85
N SER A 102 -17.39 8.86 -3.58
CA SER A 102 -17.90 9.29 -2.28
C SER A 102 -19.15 8.52 -1.81
N ASP A 103 -19.84 7.80 -2.70
CA ASP A 103 -20.95 6.89 -2.35
C ASP A 103 -20.49 5.45 -2.09
N SER A 104 -19.19 5.18 -1.96
CA SER A 104 -18.58 3.84 -1.84
C SER A 104 -18.80 2.94 -3.07
N LYS A 105 -19.14 3.50 -4.22
CA LYS A 105 -19.32 2.71 -5.45
C LYS A 105 -18.00 2.57 -6.20
N PRO A 106 -17.66 1.37 -6.71
CA PRO A 106 -16.45 1.16 -7.46
C PRO A 106 -16.43 1.96 -8.77
N ILE A 107 -15.26 2.47 -9.14
CA ILE A 107 -15.05 3.19 -10.40
C ILE A 107 -14.16 2.36 -11.30
N LYS A 108 -14.71 1.92 -12.44
CA LYS A 108 -14.00 1.13 -13.45
C LYS A 108 -13.41 2.01 -14.56
N GLY A 109 -12.38 1.51 -15.23
CA GLY A 109 -11.85 2.10 -16.45
C GLY A 109 -10.94 3.31 -16.24
N MET A 110 -10.63 3.64 -14.99
CA MET A 110 -9.66 4.69 -14.66
C MET A 110 -8.24 4.18 -14.86
N THR A 111 -7.40 4.98 -15.49
CA THR A 111 -5.96 4.70 -15.53
C THR A 111 -5.32 5.14 -14.22
N VAL A 112 -4.65 4.19 -13.59
CA VAL A 112 -3.82 4.43 -12.40
C VAL A 112 -2.37 4.40 -12.83
N GLU A 113 -1.64 5.46 -12.58
CA GLU A 113 -0.19 5.55 -12.78
C GLU A 113 0.50 5.58 -11.42
N ILE A 114 1.63 4.89 -11.33
CA ILE A 114 2.55 5.06 -10.20
C ILE A 114 3.95 5.36 -10.71
N TRP A 115 4.71 6.14 -9.93
CA TRP A 115 6.15 6.32 -10.14
C TRP A 115 6.85 6.48 -8.79
N GLN A 116 8.06 5.97 -8.73
CA GLN A 116 8.87 6.01 -7.53
C GLN A 116 10.36 5.88 -7.85
N THR A 117 11.19 6.06 -6.85
CA THR A 117 12.62 5.76 -6.95
C THR A 117 12.90 4.27 -7.02
N ASP A 118 14.01 3.90 -7.65
CA ASP A 118 14.61 2.58 -7.52
C ASP A 118 15.19 2.34 -6.10
N MET A 119 15.84 1.19 -5.89
CA MET A 119 16.46 0.84 -4.60
C MET A 119 17.60 1.78 -4.17
N ASN A 120 18.14 2.59 -5.09
CA ASN A 120 19.22 3.54 -4.85
C ASN A 120 18.69 4.97 -4.58
N GLY A 121 17.38 5.15 -4.52
CA GLY A 121 16.73 6.46 -4.34
C GLY A 121 16.72 7.33 -5.60
N VAL A 122 16.80 6.73 -6.79
CA VAL A 122 16.90 7.44 -8.07
C VAL A 122 15.62 7.27 -8.89
N TYR A 123 15.04 8.39 -9.34
CA TYR A 123 13.90 8.38 -10.27
C TYR A 123 14.35 8.16 -11.72
N ARG A 124 13.44 7.60 -12.51
CA ARG A 124 13.57 7.56 -13.98
C ARG A 124 13.30 8.95 -14.59
N HIS A 125 14.16 9.90 -14.26
CA HIS A 125 14.07 11.30 -14.67
C HIS A 125 15.48 11.89 -14.82
N MET A 126 15.72 12.71 -15.86
CA MET A 126 17.07 13.28 -16.11
C MET A 126 17.55 14.20 -14.98
N GLY A 127 16.63 14.90 -14.32
CA GLY A 127 16.92 15.78 -13.18
C GLY A 127 17.07 15.06 -11.82
N SER A 128 16.96 13.73 -11.79
CA SER A 128 17.10 12.98 -10.53
C SER A 128 18.54 13.00 -10.02
N PHE A 129 18.69 13.19 -8.72
CA PHE A 129 20.00 13.08 -8.05
C PHE A 129 20.54 11.65 -8.19
N GLY A 130 21.82 11.53 -8.54
CA GLY A 130 22.47 10.21 -8.62
C GLY A 130 22.09 9.39 -9.85
N SER A 131 21.65 10.01 -10.94
CA SER A 131 21.19 9.33 -12.17
C SER A 131 22.16 8.26 -12.72
N LYS A 132 23.48 8.37 -12.43
CA LYS A 132 24.49 7.37 -12.80
C LYS A 132 24.40 6.06 -12.01
N MET A 133 23.67 6.06 -10.90
CA MET A 133 23.48 4.88 -10.03
C MET A 133 22.10 4.26 -10.20
N ARG A 134 21.35 4.68 -11.20
CA ARG A 134 20.00 4.15 -11.47
C ARG A 134 20.07 2.65 -11.78
N ASP A 135 19.13 1.92 -11.21
CA ASP A 135 18.89 0.52 -11.59
C ASP A 135 18.08 0.48 -12.89
N ASP A 136 18.73 0.15 -14.00
CA ASP A 136 18.08 0.09 -15.32
C ASP A 136 17.11 -1.09 -15.46
N GLN A 137 17.11 -2.05 -14.53
CA GLN A 137 16.14 -3.15 -14.48
C GLN A 137 14.80 -2.69 -13.85
N PHE A 138 14.83 -1.61 -13.05
CA PHE A 138 13.62 -1.05 -12.46
C PHE A 138 12.91 -0.14 -13.45
N GLN A 139 11.65 -0.47 -13.79
CA GLN A 139 10.86 0.32 -14.74
C GLN A 139 10.59 1.74 -14.24
N GLY A 140 10.43 1.94 -12.92
CA GLY A 140 10.31 3.22 -12.24
C GLY A 140 8.97 3.95 -12.44
N PHE A 141 8.17 3.50 -13.39
CA PHE A 141 6.84 4.02 -13.74
C PHE A 141 5.98 2.85 -14.24
N GLY A 142 4.70 2.83 -13.93
CA GLY A 142 3.78 1.81 -14.43
C GLY A 142 2.34 2.26 -14.46
N ARG A 143 1.52 1.55 -15.22
CA ARG A 143 0.09 1.77 -15.40
C ARG A 143 -0.72 0.54 -15.10
N SER A 144 -1.91 0.74 -14.52
CA SER A 144 -2.95 -0.26 -14.35
C SER A 144 -4.30 0.39 -14.66
N ILE A 145 -5.27 -0.38 -15.11
CA ILE A 145 -6.64 0.11 -15.35
C ILE A 145 -7.55 -0.53 -14.33
N THR A 146 -8.40 0.28 -13.67
CA THR A 146 -9.35 -0.23 -12.70
C THR A 146 -10.36 -1.17 -13.36
N ASP A 147 -10.55 -2.35 -12.79
CA ASP A 147 -11.52 -3.34 -13.24
C ASP A 147 -12.98 -2.94 -12.92
N LYS A 148 -13.93 -3.82 -13.22
CA LYS A 148 -15.36 -3.60 -12.94
C LYS A 148 -15.69 -3.40 -11.46
N ASN A 149 -14.82 -3.81 -10.55
CA ASN A 149 -14.95 -3.65 -9.12
C ASN A 149 -14.07 -2.50 -8.59
N GLY A 150 -13.47 -1.68 -9.47
CA GLY A 150 -12.57 -0.60 -9.11
C GLY A 150 -11.17 -1.06 -8.69
N HIS A 151 -10.83 -2.34 -8.86
CA HIS A 151 -9.54 -2.87 -8.42
C HIS A 151 -8.42 -2.59 -9.42
N PHE A 152 -7.22 -2.33 -8.89
CA PHE A 152 -5.97 -2.22 -9.62
C PHE A 152 -4.83 -2.86 -8.83
N SER A 153 -3.73 -3.17 -9.48
CA SER A 153 -2.56 -3.74 -8.81
C SER A 153 -1.27 -3.38 -9.51
N PHE A 154 -0.17 -3.39 -8.73
CA PHE A 154 1.18 -3.22 -9.21
C PHE A 154 2.11 -4.20 -8.49
N ARG A 155 3.11 -4.69 -9.21
CA ARG A 155 4.27 -5.34 -8.65
C ARG A 155 5.44 -4.37 -8.73
N THR A 156 5.93 -3.90 -7.59
CA THR A 156 6.99 -2.91 -7.49
C THR A 156 7.96 -3.25 -6.36
N ILE A 157 8.74 -2.32 -5.89
CA ILE A 157 9.61 -2.48 -4.73
C ILE A 157 9.12 -1.59 -3.58
N ILE A 158 9.47 -1.95 -2.34
CA ILE A 158 9.29 -1.05 -1.20
C ILE A 158 10.03 0.24 -1.51
N PRO A 159 9.34 1.41 -1.51
CA PRO A 159 10.01 2.67 -1.78
C PRO A 159 11.08 2.96 -0.75
N VAL A 160 12.14 3.63 -1.17
CA VAL A 160 13.23 4.07 -0.31
C VAL A 160 13.24 5.59 -0.18
N GLU A 161 13.94 6.09 0.83
CA GLU A 161 14.15 7.52 1.02
C GLU A 161 15.06 8.12 -0.04
N TYR A 162 14.85 9.38 -0.35
CA TYR A 162 15.80 10.20 -1.08
C TYR A 162 15.94 11.57 -0.39
N PRO A 163 16.94 12.42 -0.73
CA PRO A 163 17.22 13.63 0.02
C PRO A 163 16.00 14.51 0.27
N GLY A 164 15.69 14.71 1.55
CA GLY A 164 14.58 15.57 2.02
C GLY A 164 13.20 14.93 2.06
N ARG A 165 13.04 13.66 1.64
CA ARG A 165 11.75 12.99 1.57
C ARG A 165 11.74 11.64 2.29
N THR A 166 10.62 11.33 2.91
CA THR A 166 10.33 9.98 3.41
C THR A 166 10.06 9.02 2.23
N PRO A 167 10.23 7.68 2.38
CA PRO A 167 9.82 6.71 1.37
C PRO A 167 8.35 6.88 0.96
N HIS A 168 8.10 6.97 -0.35
CA HIS A 168 6.74 7.10 -0.88
C HIS A 168 6.65 6.61 -2.33
N ILE A 169 5.43 6.28 -2.74
CA ILE A 169 5.05 5.99 -4.11
C ILE A 169 4.13 7.12 -4.57
N HIS A 170 4.45 7.79 -5.66
CA HIS A 170 3.53 8.70 -6.31
C HIS A 170 2.42 7.92 -7.02
N LEU A 171 1.22 8.47 -7.01
CA LEU A 171 0.07 7.90 -7.68
C LEU A 171 -0.72 9.00 -8.39
N LYS A 172 -1.17 8.72 -9.61
CA LYS A 172 -2.01 9.59 -10.40
C LYS A 172 -3.18 8.81 -11.00
N LEU A 173 -4.37 9.38 -10.92
CA LEU A 173 -5.57 8.85 -11.55
C LEU A 173 -5.93 9.70 -12.76
N LEU A 174 -6.14 9.03 -13.88
CA LEU A 174 -6.55 9.68 -15.12
C LEU A 174 -7.89 9.08 -15.58
N ASN A 175 -8.82 9.95 -15.93
CA ASN A 175 -9.98 9.61 -16.75
C ASN A 175 -9.63 9.97 -18.20
N GLU A 176 -9.38 8.96 -19.04
CA GLU A 176 -8.74 9.14 -20.34
C GLU A 176 -7.40 9.89 -20.18
N SER A 177 -7.36 11.20 -20.49
CA SER A 177 -6.17 12.03 -20.32
C SER A 177 -6.32 13.09 -19.22
N GLU A 178 -7.49 13.19 -18.60
CA GLU A 178 -7.78 14.18 -17.57
C GLU A 178 -7.28 13.72 -16.21
N ASN A 179 -6.48 14.56 -15.54
CA ASN A 179 -6.00 14.27 -14.17
C ASN A 179 -7.11 14.48 -13.15
N VAL A 180 -7.57 13.37 -12.56
CA VAL A 180 -8.62 13.36 -11.54
C VAL A 180 -8.04 13.49 -10.14
N LEU A 181 -6.89 12.87 -9.89
CA LEU A 181 -6.21 12.89 -8.59
C LEU A 181 -4.72 12.68 -8.80
N THR A 182 -3.91 13.47 -8.11
CA THR A 182 -2.50 13.16 -7.86
C THR A 182 -2.28 13.09 -6.35
N THR A 183 -1.60 12.06 -5.88
CA THR A 183 -1.34 11.83 -4.46
C THR A 183 -0.05 11.04 -4.25
N GLN A 184 0.28 10.73 -3.00
CA GLN A 184 1.44 9.92 -2.63
C GLN A 184 1.03 8.91 -1.56
N LEU A 185 1.52 7.68 -1.68
CA LEU A 185 1.35 6.62 -0.70
C LEU A 185 2.64 6.48 0.13
N TYR A 186 2.51 6.53 1.43
CA TYR A 186 3.62 6.52 2.39
C TYR A 186 3.68 5.19 3.14
N ILE A 187 4.83 4.83 3.70
CA ILE A 187 4.93 3.65 4.58
C ILE A 187 4.40 4.01 5.97
N GLN A 188 3.42 3.25 6.45
CA GLN A 188 2.83 3.44 7.77
C GLN A 188 3.91 3.35 8.87
N GLY A 189 3.93 4.36 9.75
CA GLY A 189 4.85 4.38 10.89
C GLY A 189 6.32 4.64 10.56
N HIS A 190 6.67 4.93 9.30
CA HIS A 190 8.07 5.23 8.95
C HIS A 190 8.59 6.45 9.73
N PRO A 191 9.80 6.37 10.34
CA PRO A 191 10.32 7.43 11.22
C PRO A 191 10.43 8.79 10.53
N LEU A 192 10.76 8.81 9.23
CA LEU A 192 10.94 10.04 8.46
C LEU A 192 9.62 10.73 8.12
N ASN A 193 8.46 10.08 8.24
CA ASN A 193 7.15 10.72 8.02
C ASN A 193 6.99 11.98 8.87
N LYS A 194 7.50 11.96 10.11
CA LYS A 194 7.44 13.10 11.04
C LYS A 194 8.28 14.30 10.57
N LYS A 195 9.22 14.09 9.65
CA LYS A 195 10.10 15.14 9.11
C LYS A 195 9.68 15.58 7.70
N ASP A 196 8.92 14.75 6.98
CA ASP A 196 8.48 15.03 5.62
C ASP A 196 7.44 16.16 5.60
N PHE A 197 7.68 17.17 4.77
CA PHE A 197 6.86 18.38 4.78
C PHE A 197 5.47 18.13 4.17
N LEU A 198 5.35 17.30 3.15
CA LEU A 198 4.05 16.97 2.54
C LEU A 198 3.22 16.06 3.46
N PHE A 199 3.85 15.06 4.06
CA PHE A 199 3.17 14.19 5.02
C PHE A 199 2.61 14.97 6.22
N LYS A 200 3.37 15.96 6.73
CA LYS A 200 2.96 16.79 7.87
C LYS A 200 1.81 17.75 7.56
N GLN A 201 1.61 18.13 6.30
CA GLN A 201 0.51 19.00 5.90
C GLN A 201 -0.85 18.31 5.96
N MET A 202 -0.86 16.98 5.88
CA MET A 202 -2.08 16.18 5.96
C MET A 202 -2.61 16.11 7.39
N THR A 203 -3.94 16.08 7.54
CA THR A 203 -4.60 15.72 8.79
C THR A 203 -4.28 14.27 9.18
N LYS A 204 -4.52 13.88 10.42
CA LYS A 204 -4.30 12.50 10.87
C LYS A 204 -5.12 11.48 10.08
N ALA A 205 -6.32 11.83 9.70
CA ALA A 205 -7.19 10.98 8.90
C ALA A 205 -6.62 10.77 7.48
N GLU A 206 -6.18 11.84 6.83
CA GLU A 206 -5.53 11.79 5.53
C GLU A 206 -4.19 11.04 5.57
N GLN A 207 -3.38 11.24 6.63
CA GLN A 207 -2.16 10.47 6.86
C GLN A 207 -2.44 8.97 6.91
N ASN A 208 -3.53 8.55 7.58
CA ASN A 208 -3.91 7.14 7.67
C ASN A 208 -4.33 6.57 6.32
N ILE A 209 -5.14 7.32 5.54
CA ILE A 209 -5.59 6.90 4.20
C ILE A 209 -4.40 6.73 3.25
N ASN A 210 -3.45 7.65 3.28
CA ASN A 210 -2.28 7.63 2.41
C ASN A 210 -1.12 6.78 2.96
N SER A 211 -1.34 5.99 4.01
CA SER A 211 -0.31 5.15 4.61
C SER A 211 -0.52 3.67 4.30
N MET A 212 0.47 3.07 3.65
CA MET A 212 0.54 1.65 3.32
C MET A 212 1.03 0.85 4.54
N LYS A 213 0.25 -0.13 4.98
CA LYS A 213 0.70 -1.13 5.95
C LYS A 213 1.39 -2.26 5.19
N LEU A 214 2.69 -2.39 5.36
CA LEU A 214 3.46 -3.46 4.71
C LEU A 214 3.30 -4.77 5.49
N ILE A 215 2.87 -5.83 4.83
CA ILE A 215 2.72 -7.17 5.38
C ILE A 215 3.69 -8.08 4.63
N LYS A 216 4.58 -8.75 5.34
CA LYS A 216 5.49 -9.72 4.74
C LYS A 216 4.73 -11.02 4.49
N ASN A 217 4.76 -11.52 3.27
CA ASN A 217 4.17 -12.81 2.93
C ASN A 217 5.15 -13.98 3.15
N ASN A 218 4.68 -15.21 2.93
CA ASN A 218 5.48 -16.42 3.13
C ASN A 218 6.62 -16.59 2.10
N SER A 219 6.61 -15.83 0.99
CA SER A 219 7.58 -15.90 -0.10
C SER A 219 8.70 -14.86 -0.05
N THR A 220 8.88 -14.17 1.06
CA THR A 220 9.84 -13.06 1.23
C THR A 220 9.43 -11.72 0.60
N GLU A 221 8.38 -11.67 -0.17
CA GLU A 221 7.81 -10.45 -0.73
C GLU A 221 6.92 -9.74 0.29
N TYR A 222 6.62 -8.48 0.03
CA TYR A 222 5.70 -7.68 0.83
C TYR A 222 4.40 -7.43 0.05
N GLU A 223 3.33 -7.26 0.79
CA GLU A 223 2.00 -6.95 0.28
C GLU A 223 1.45 -5.72 1.00
N THR A 224 0.67 -4.93 0.30
CA THR A 224 -0.10 -3.83 0.89
C THR A 224 -1.38 -3.61 0.10
N SER A 225 -2.36 -2.99 0.75
CA SER A 225 -3.59 -2.56 0.11
C SER A 225 -3.90 -1.11 0.43
N THR A 226 -4.54 -0.41 -0.50
CA THR A 226 -5.01 0.97 -0.35
C THR A 226 -6.41 1.13 -0.92
N ILE A 227 -7.15 2.09 -0.39
CA ILE A 227 -8.46 2.51 -0.95
C ILE A 227 -8.33 3.99 -1.33
N LEU A 228 -8.61 4.29 -2.58
CA LEU A 228 -8.67 5.65 -3.10
C LEU A 228 -10.12 6.07 -3.21
N VAL A 229 -10.42 7.28 -2.74
CA VAL A 229 -11.76 7.88 -2.77
C VAL A 229 -11.71 9.19 -3.54
N VAL A 230 -12.50 9.33 -4.58
CA VAL A 230 -12.61 10.55 -5.41
C VAL A 230 -14.02 11.09 -5.48
#